data_d36bc1debab45f4cbe0ab227c6c6bbd5
#
_entry.id   d36bc1debab45f4cbe0ab227c6c6bbd5
#
_cell.length_a   1.000
_cell.length_b   1.000
_cell.length_c   1.000
_cell.angle_alpha   90.00
_cell.angle_beta   90.00
_cell.angle_gamma   90.00
#
_symmetry.space_group_name_H-M   'P 1'
#
loop_
_entity.id
_entity.type
_entity.pdbx_description
1 polymer ?
#
loop_
_entity_poly.entity_id
_entity_poly.type
_entity_poly.pdbx_seq_one_letter_code
_entity_poly.pdbx_strand_id
1 'polypeptide(L)'
;MINITLFGYGGMGRAIEAAADVRADMSVNRIFDFDGSAVYCAREGKALSDEAVIDFSHYTMHDEALKYALEKNIPIVVGTTGLSDEQISNMQEAAEHIPVLYSTNYSYGILIMNHLIREANKYLSEWDVELAETHHSKKKDAPSGTAKTMLSILNEDNSKTEVYGRQGITGERSKREIGVHALRG
;
A
#
# COMPACT_ATOMS: atom_id res chain seq x y z
N MET A 1 -22.35 13.61 -5.51
CA MET A 1 -22.08 12.46 -4.59
C MET A 1 -21.30 11.44 -5.39
N ILE A 2 -20.11 11.09 -4.95
CA ILE A 2 -19.25 10.12 -5.64
C ILE A 2 -19.67 8.70 -5.24
N ASN A 3 -20.00 7.88 -6.25
CA ASN A 3 -20.42 6.49 -6.07
C ASN A 3 -19.21 5.55 -6.20
N ILE A 4 -18.87 4.88 -5.11
CA ILE A 4 -17.67 4.06 -4.99
C ILE A 4 -18.03 2.59 -5.17
N THR A 5 -17.25 1.91 -6.01
CA THR A 5 -17.17 0.44 -6.04
C THR A 5 -15.93 0.02 -5.25
N LEU A 6 -16.13 -0.78 -4.20
CA LEU A 6 -15.07 -1.26 -3.31
C LEU A 6 -14.72 -2.70 -3.64
N PHE A 7 -13.43 -2.97 -3.83
CA PHE A 7 -12.87 -4.32 -3.89
C PHE A 7 -12.16 -4.62 -2.56
N GLY A 8 -12.57 -5.72 -1.93
CA GLY A 8 -12.12 -6.18 -0.61
C GLY A 8 -12.99 -5.68 0.54
N TYR A 9 -13.51 -6.60 1.35
CA TYR A 9 -14.38 -6.30 2.49
C TYR A 9 -13.85 -6.82 3.83
N GLY A 10 -12.51 -6.81 3.97
CA GLY A 10 -11.81 -7.04 5.22
C GLY A 10 -11.88 -5.84 6.17
N GLY A 11 -10.91 -5.73 7.07
CA GLY A 11 -10.86 -4.61 8.04
C GLY A 11 -10.82 -3.23 7.39
N MET A 12 -10.01 -3.05 6.33
CA MET A 12 -9.92 -1.77 5.62
C MET A 12 -11.19 -1.46 4.82
N GLY A 13 -11.75 -2.43 4.10
CA GLY A 13 -12.97 -2.23 3.33
C GLY A 13 -14.14 -1.75 4.19
N ARG A 14 -14.34 -2.36 5.37
CA ARG A 14 -15.36 -1.93 6.33
C ARG A 14 -15.10 -0.54 6.90
N ALA A 15 -13.84 -0.18 7.14
CA ALA A 15 -13.48 1.16 7.61
C ALA A 15 -13.73 2.23 6.53
N ILE A 16 -13.46 1.91 5.26
CA ILE A 16 -13.73 2.79 4.11
C ILE A 16 -15.24 2.99 3.96
N GLU A 17 -16.03 1.93 4.02
CA GLU A 17 -17.49 2.02 3.97
C GLU A 17 -18.03 2.90 5.11
N ALA A 18 -17.61 2.64 6.35
CA ALA A 18 -18.02 3.44 7.50
C ALA A 18 -17.62 4.92 7.38
N ALA A 19 -16.43 5.19 6.82
CA ALA A 19 -15.98 6.56 6.57
C ALA A 19 -16.79 7.25 5.46
N ALA A 20 -17.22 6.52 4.43
CA ALA A 20 -18.07 7.05 3.38
C ALA A 20 -19.50 7.32 3.88
N ASP A 21 -20.04 6.46 4.74
CA ASP A 21 -21.42 6.57 5.25
C ASP A 21 -21.68 7.83 6.10
N VAL A 22 -20.65 8.40 6.71
CA VAL A 22 -20.79 9.68 7.47
C VAL A 22 -20.59 10.93 6.61
N ARG A 23 -20.33 10.77 5.31
CA ARG A 23 -20.11 11.86 4.36
C ARG A 23 -21.31 12.08 3.45
N ALA A 24 -21.61 13.34 3.14
CA ALA A 24 -22.68 13.71 2.23
C ALA A 24 -22.27 13.66 0.74
N ASP A 25 -20.96 13.61 0.47
CA ASP A 25 -20.39 13.75 -0.88
C ASP A 25 -19.94 12.43 -1.50
N MET A 26 -19.99 11.31 -0.77
CA MET A 26 -19.62 9.98 -1.29
C MET A 26 -20.50 8.87 -0.69
N SER A 27 -20.50 7.72 -1.38
CA SER A 27 -21.25 6.54 -0.96
C SER A 27 -20.61 5.28 -1.53
N VAL A 28 -20.46 4.22 -0.74
CA VAL A 28 -20.10 2.90 -1.25
C VAL A 28 -21.38 2.22 -1.74
N ASN A 29 -21.45 1.96 -3.05
CA ASN A 29 -22.64 1.42 -3.71
C ASN A 29 -22.49 -0.06 -4.09
N ARG A 30 -21.25 -0.52 -4.32
CA ARG A 30 -20.91 -1.90 -4.65
C ARG A 30 -19.76 -2.38 -3.83
N ILE A 31 -19.78 -3.66 -3.47
CA ILE A 31 -18.66 -4.33 -2.80
C ILE A 31 -18.44 -5.69 -3.45
N PHE A 32 -17.20 -5.95 -3.83
CA PHE A 32 -16.69 -7.26 -4.23
C PHE A 32 -15.70 -7.75 -3.19
N ASP A 33 -15.82 -8.99 -2.74
CA ASP A 33 -14.90 -9.58 -1.76
C ASP A 33 -14.10 -10.74 -2.34
N PHE A 34 -13.10 -11.19 -1.59
CA PHE A 34 -12.03 -12.10 -2.00
C PHE A 34 -12.47 -13.47 -2.53
N ASP A 35 -13.60 -13.98 -2.13
CA ASP A 35 -14.12 -15.28 -2.62
C ASP A 35 -14.89 -15.17 -3.95
N GLY A 36 -14.84 -14.00 -4.60
CA GLY A 36 -15.58 -13.74 -5.83
C GLY A 36 -17.08 -13.58 -5.60
N SER A 37 -17.56 -13.75 -4.36
CA SER A 37 -18.93 -13.40 -4.01
C SER A 37 -19.02 -11.89 -3.91
N ALA A 38 -19.93 -11.30 -4.70
CA ALA A 38 -20.35 -9.93 -4.44
C ALA A 38 -21.04 -9.93 -3.06
N VAL A 39 -20.44 -9.26 -2.07
CA VAL A 39 -21.08 -9.06 -0.76
C VAL A 39 -22.41 -8.32 -0.96
N TYR A 40 -22.38 -7.31 -1.85
CA TYR A 40 -23.59 -6.78 -2.49
C TYR A 40 -23.21 -6.06 -3.80
N CYS A 41 -24.07 -6.19 -4.81
CA CYS A 41 -23.88 -5.54 -6.13
C CYS A 41 -24.51 -4.15 -6.20
N ALA A 42 -25.41 -3.83 -5.29
CA ALA A 42 -26.00 -2.51 -5.12
C ALA A 42 -26.63 -2.42 -3.73
N ARG A 43 -26.34 -1.36 -3.00
CA ARG A 43 -27.09 -1.04 -1.76
C ARG A 43 -28.51 -0.69 -2.13
N GLU A 44 -29.47 -1.17 -1.34
CA GLU A 44 -30.89 -0.82 -1.51
C GLU A 44 -31.06 0.71 -1.48
N GLY A 45 -31.71 1.25 -2.51
CA GLY A 45 -31.94 2.70 -2.65
C GLY A 45 -30.72 3.51 -3.13
N LYS A 46 -29.58 2.89 -3.48
CA LYS A 46 -28.40 3.57 -4.04
C LYS A 46 -28.37 3.51 -5.57
N ALA A 47 -27.81 4.55 -6.18
CA ALA A 47 -27.62 4.58 -7.63
C ALA A 47 -26.66 3.47 -8.08
N LEU A 48 -26.91 2.92 -9.28
CA LEU A 48 -26.03 1.90 -9.91
C LEU A 48 -24.85 2.52 -10.70
N SER A 49 -24.68 3.85 -10.64
CA SER A 49 -23.54 4.52 -11.25
C SER A 49 -22.29 4.28 -10.42
N ASP A 50 -21.22 3.88 -11.08
CA ASP A 50 -19.89 3.71 -10.49
C ASP A 50 -19.02 4.88 -11.00
N GLU A 51 -18.43 5.65 -10.08
CA GLU A 51 -17.64 6.85 -10.42
C GLU A 51 -16.19 6.74 -9.97
N ALA A 52 -15.89 5.80 -9.07
CA ALA A 52 -14.53 5.48 -8.65
C ALA A 52 -14.45 4.04 -8.12
N VAL A 53 -13.29 3.42 -8.29
CA VAL A 53 -12.93 2.14 -7.66
C VAL A 53 -12.00 2.39 -6.50
N ILE A 54 -12.20 1.70 -5.38
CA ILE A 54 -11.24 1.60 -4.29
C ILE A 54 -10.90 0.12 -4.11
N ASP A 55 -9.62 -0.23 -4.29
CA ASP A 55 -9.10 -1.59 -4.16
C ASP A 55 -8.22 -1.72 -2.91
N PHE A 56 -8.76 -2.33 -1.85
CA PHE A 56 -8.07 -2.78 -0.65
C PHE A 56 -8.34 -4.27 -0.45
N SER A 57 -8.21 -5.03 -1.52
CA SER A 57 -8.48 -6.47 -1.56
C SER A 57 -7.23 -7.31 -1.33
N HIS A 58 -7.24 -8.51 -1.83
CA HIS A 58 -6.08 -9.39 -1.94
C HIS A 58 -5.45 -9.23 -3.33
N TYR A 59 -4.12 -9.44 -3.45
CA TYR A 59 -3.40 -9.26 -4.73
C TYR A 59 -4.00 -10.09 -5.88
N THR A 60 -4.63 -11.22 -5.60
CA THR A 60 -5.29 -12.06 -6.62
C THR A 60 -6.58 -11.45 -7.20
N MET A 61 -7.17 -10.46 -6.55
CA MET A 61 -8.34 -9.72 -7.04
C MET A 61 -7.99 -8.41 -7.76
N HIS A 62 -6.75 -7.97 -7.62
CA HIS A 62 -6.32 -6.69 -8.15
C HIS A 62 -6.56 -6.54 -9.66
N ASP A 63 -6.22 -7.57 -10.43
CA ASP A 63 -6.39 -7.53 -11.89
C ASP A 63 -7.86 -7.36 -12.31
N GLU A 64 -8.78 -7.95 -11.54
CA GLU A 64 -10.21 -7.81 -11.75
C GLU A 64 -10.71 -6.39 -11.39
N ALA A 65 -10.18 -5.82 -10.29
CA ALA A 65 -10.49 -4.44 -9.92
C ALA A 65 -9.97 -3.44 -10.95
N LEU A 66 -8.75 -3.62 -11.43
CA LEU A 66 -8.14 -2.78 -12.47
C LEU A 66 -8.92 -2.88 -13.80
N LYS A 67 -9.23 -4.09 -14.23
CA LYS A 67 -10.06 -4.33 -15.41
C LYS A 67 -11.42 -3.65 -15.30
N TYR A 68 -12.08 -3.77 -14.15
CA TYR A 68 -13.37 -3.12 -13.89
C TYR A 68 -13.28 -1.59 -14.04
N ALA A 69 -12.23 -0.97 -13.47
CA ALA A 69 -12.02 0.47 -13.58
C ALA A 69 -11.79 0.91 -15.04
N LEU A 70 -10.99 0.16 -15.80
CA LEU A 70 -10.73 0.41 -17.23
C LEU A 70 -12.00 0.27 -18.08
N GLU A 71 -12.77 -0.80 -17.90
CA GLU A 71 -14.02 -1.02 -18.65
C GLU A 71 -15.06 0.08 -18.41
N LYS A 72 -15.08 0.64 -17.21
CA LYS A 72 -15.98 1.73 -16.83
C LYS A 72 -15.40 3.12 -17.13
N ASN A 73 -14.11 3.20 -17.48
CA ASN A 73 -13.38 4.44 -17.69
C ASN A 73 -13.49 5.37 -16.45
N ILE A 74 -13.23 4.84 -15.26
CA ILE A 74 -13.32 5.54 -13.97
C ILE A 74 -12.01 5.43 -13.18
N PRO A 75 -11.69 6.40 -12.30
CA PRO A 75 -10.49 6.37 -11.48
C PRO A 75 -10.44 5.18 -10.51
N ILE A 76 -9.22 4.75 -10.20
CA ILE A 76 -8.97 3.70 -9.20
C ILE A 76 -7.95 4.14 -8.15
N VAL A 77 -8.25 3.85 -6.88
CA VAL A 77 -7.35 3.99 -5.73
C VAL A 77 -6.96 2.60 -5.26
N VAL A 78 -5.66 2.28 -5.28
CA VAL A 78 -5.15 0.94 -4.97
C VAL A 78 -4.31 0.96 -3.70
N GLY A 79 -4.78 0.27 -2.67
CA GLY A 79 -4.07 0.02 -1.41
C GLY A 79 -3.74 -1.46 -1.21
N THR A 80 -4.07 -2.31 -2.18
CA THR A 80 -3.70 -3.73 -2.18
C THR A 80 -2.18 -3.88 -2.21
N THR A 81 -1.64 -4.71 -1.32
CA THR A 81 -0.20 -4.95 -1.17
C THR A 81 0.18 -6.33 -1.68
N GLY A 82 1.48 -6.54 -1.95
CA GLY A 82 1.98 -7.82 -2.45
C GLY A 82 1.73 -8.05 -3.94
N LEU A 83 1.52 -6.97 -4.70
CA LEU A 83 1.39 -7.03 -6.15
C LEU A 83 2.69 -7.49 -6.80
N SER A 84 2.59 -8.25 -7.88
CA SER A 84 3.71 -8.64 -8.72
C SER A 84 4.20 -7.48 -9.60
N ASP A 85 5.41 -7.60 -10.14
CA ASP A 85 5.96 -6.62 -11.08
C ASP A 85 5.06 -6.47 -12.34
N GLU A 86 4.44 -7.56 -12.79
CA GLU A 86 3.47 -7.56 -13.88
C GLU A 86 2.23 -6.75 -13.53
N GLN A 87 1.66 -6.94 -12.34
CA GLN A 87 0.51 -6.16 -11.87
C GLN A 87 0.82 -4.67 -11.72
N ILE A 88 2.03 -4.34 -11.26
CA ILE A 88 2.49 -2.96 -11.19
C ILE A 88 2.64 -2.36 -12.60
N SER A 89 3.19 -3.12 -13.55
CA SER A 89 3.29 -2.70 -14.95
C SER A 89 1.93 -2.47 -15.59
N ASN A 90 0.96 -3.36 -15.34
CA ASN A 90 -0.41 -3.21 -15.84
C ASN A 90 -1.10 -1.96 -15.27
N MET A 91 -0.84 -1.63 -14.00
CA MET A 91 -1.33 -0.36 -13.42
C MET A 91 -0.70 0.87 -14.08
N GLN A 92 0.59 0.82 -14.41
CA GLN A 92 1.27 1.91 -15.12
C GLN A 92 0.68 2.13 -16.51
N GLU A 93 0.39 1.05 -17.25
CA GLU A 93 -0.29 1.11 -18.53
C GLU A 93 -1.73 1.65 -18.37
N ALA A 94 -2.46 1.19 -17.37
CA ALA A 94 -3.80 1.70 -17.08
C ALA A 94 -3.82 3.20 -16.76
N ALA A 95 -2.76 3.72 -16.13
CA ALA A 95 -2.62 5.14 -15.81
C ALA A 95 -2.52 6.06 -17.04
N GLU A 96 -2.25 5.51 -18.24
CA GLU A 96 -2.33 6.23 -19.50
C GLU A 96 -3.79 6.48 -19.95
N HIS A 97 -4.75 5.74 -19.39
CA HIS A 97 -6.15 5.74 -19.79
C HIS A 97 -7.09 6.28 -18.72
N ILE A 98 -6.84 5.95 -17.44
CA ILE A 98 -7.64 6.37 -16.30
C ILE A 98 -6.76 6.92 -15.18
N PRO A 99 -7.26 7.79 -14.28
CA PRO A 99 -6.51 8.19 -13.08
C PRO A 99 -6.28 6.99 -12.15
N VAL A 100 -5.00 6.73 -11.82
CA VAL A 100 -4.59 5.66 -10.90
C VAL A 100 -3.82 6.27 -9.74
N LEU A 101 -4.25 6.00 -8.51
CA LEU A 101 -3.53 6.34 -7.28
C LEU A 101 -3.13 5.05 -6.57
N TYR A 102 -1.85 4.74 -6.55
CA TYR A 102 -1.30 3.57 -5.86
C TYR A 102 -0.40 3.96 -4.70
N SER A 103 -0.60 3.33 -3.56
CA SER A 103 0.32 3.40 -2.43
C SER A 103 0.28 2.13 -1.60
N THR A 104 1.43 1.69 -1.13
CA THR A 104 1.54 0.57 -0.17
C THR A 104 1.17 0.98 1.26
N ASN A 105 1.02 2.30 1.52
CA ASN A 105 0.65 2.82 2.83
C ASN A 105 -0.04 4.19 2.71
N TYR A 106 -1.27 4.29 3.16
CA TYR A 106 -2.08 5.51 3.17
C TYR A 106 -2.08 6.25 4.51
N SER A 107 -1.19 5.85 5.46
CA SER A 107 -1.05 6.57 6.72
C SER A 107 -0.38 7.93 6.49
N TYR A 108 -1.09 9.01 6.87
CA TYR A 108 -0.54 10.37 6.80
C TYR A 108 0.73 10.52 7.66
N GLY A 109 0.78 9.86 8.83
CA GLY A 109 1.97 9.84 9.67
C GLY A 109 3.19 9.21 8.99
N ILE A 110 2.99 8.10 8.26
CA ILE A 110 4.06 7.46 7.48
C ILE A 110 4.50 8.36 6.31
N LEU A 111 3.58 9.04 5.64
CA LEU A 111 3.92 10.01 4.60
C LEU A 111 4.85 11.11 5.13
N ILE A 112 4.50 11.71 6.27
CA ILE A 112 5.31 12.75 6.91
C ILE A 112 6.66 12.16 7.35
N MET A 113 6.68 10.98 7.96
CA MET A 113 7.92 10.31 8.38
C MET A 113 8.85 10.06 7.20
N ASN A 114 8.34 9.54 6.09
CA ASN A 114 9.13 9.33 4.86
C ASN A 114 9.69 10.65 4.31
N HIS A 115 8.93 11.74 4.39
CA HIS A 115 9.41 13.06 4.01
C HIS A 115 10.56 13.53 4.91
N LEU A 116 10.40 13.40 6.23
CA LEU A 116 11.44 13.78 7.19
C LEU A 116 12.72 12.93 7.03
N ILE A 117 12.59 11.63 6.80
CA ILE A 117 13.73 10.74 6.55
C ILE A 117 14.47 11.19 5.28
N ARG A 118 13.74 11.51 4.20
CA ARG A 118 14.37 12.00 2.96
C ARG A 118 15.13 13.31 3.17
N GLU A 119 14.54 14.25 3.91
CA GLU A 119 15.22 15.51 4.23
C GLU A 119 16.45 15.29 5.11
N ALA A 120 16.34 14.47 6.16
CA ALA A 120 17.47 14.14 7.04
C ALA A 120 18.60 13.43 6.28
N ASN A 121 18.28 12.50 5.38
CA ASN A 121 19.27 11.74 4.62
C ASN A 121 20.17 12.61 3.73
N LYS A 122 19.71 13.78 3.28
CA LYS A 122 20.53 14.74 2.52
C LYS A 122 21.75 15.25 3.31
N TYR A 123 21.66 15.29 4.63
CA TYR A 123 22.71 15.81 5.51
C TYR A 123 23.43 14.72 6.31
N LEU A 124 22.77 13.57 6.49
CA LEU A 124 23.23 12.49 7.36
C LEU A 124 23.57 11.20 6.61
N SER A 125 23.75 11.28 5.29
CA SER A 125 24.02 10.10 4.43
C SER A 125 25.24 9.29 4.86
N GLU A 126 26.27 9.94 5.46
CA GLU A 126 27.47 9.31 5.93
C GLU A 126 27.35 8.73 7.37
N TRP A 127 26.20 8.93 8.02
CA TRP A 127 25.98 8.42 9.37
C TRP A 127 25.59 6.94 9.32
N ASP A 128 25.83 6.28 10.45
CA ASP A 128 25.37 4.91 10.67
C ASP A 128 23.85 4.86 10.77
N VAL A 129 23.23 3.94 10.03
CA VAL A 129 21.77 3.79 9.99
C VAL A 129 21.38 2.40 10.43
N GLU A 130 20.45 2.31 11.37
CA GLU A 130 19.78 1.09 11.79
C GLU A 130 18.28 1.30 11.69
N LEU A 131 17.59 0.41 11.00
CA LEU A 131 16.13 0.38 10.91
C LEU A 131 15.60 -0.78 11.73
N ALA A 132 14.77 -0.49 12.73
CA ALA A 132 14.09 -1.51 13.52
C ALA A 132 12.57 -1.31 13.41
N GLU A 133 11.86 -2.40 13.18
CA GLU A 133 10.40 -2.44 13.15
C GLU A 133 9.86 -3.55 14.04
N THR A 134 8.68 -3.32 14.63
CA THR A 134 7.98 -4.33 15.42
C THR A 134 6.57 -4.53 14.92
N HIS A 135 6.17 -5.77 14.72
CA HIS A 135 4.82 -6.15 14.32
C HIS A 135 4.29 -7.30 15.16
N HIS A 136 2.98 -7.48 15.11
CA HIS A 136 2.31 -8.62 15.75
C HIS A 136 2.83 -9.97 15.20
N SER A 137 2.73 -11.03 15.98
CA SER A 137 3.23 -12.38 15.65
C SER A 137 2.65 -12.99 14.37
N LYS A 138 1.47 -12.53 13.91
CA LYS A 138 0.79 -13.03 12.69
C LYS A 138 1.29 -12.40 11.39
N LYS A 139 2.18 -11.39 11.43
CA LYS A 139 2.72 -10.77 10.21
C LYS A 139 3.64 -11.75 9.47
N LYS A 140 3.38 -11.94 8.19
CA LYS A 140 4.05 -12.96 7.36
C LYS A 140 5.34 -12.48 6.68
N ASP A 141 5.34 -11.20 6.26
CA ASP A 141 6.48 -10.59 5.54
C ASP A 141 7.44 -9.85 6.49
N ALA A 142 8.71 -9.86 6.14
CA ALA A 142 9.77 -9.08 6.78
C ALA A 142 10.89 -8.77 5.74
N PRO A 143 11.38 -7.53 5.66
CA PRO A 143 10.82 -6.35 6.31
C PRO A 143 9.45 -5.96 5.73
N SER A 144 8.69 -5.13 6.48
CA SER A 144 7.37 -4.65 6.04
C SER A 144 7.47 -3.75 4.81
N GLY A 145 6.34 -3.57 4.11
CA GLY A 145 6.28 -2.62 2.99
C GLY A 145 6.70 -1.20 3.41
N THR A 146 6.32 -0.75 4.61
CA THR A 146 6.75 0.54 5.16
C THR A 146 8.26 0.60 5.37
N ALA A 147 8.86 -0.45 5.95
CA ALA A 147 10.31 -0.53 6.13
C ALA A 147 11.04 -0.54 4.79
N LYS A 148 10.55 -1.28 3.79
CA LYS A 148 11.11 -1.27 2.43
C LYS A 148 11.08 0.11 1.79
N THR A 149 9.99 0.87 1.98
CA THR A 149 9.90 2.26 1.50
C THR A 149 10.94 3.16 2.21
N MET A 150 11.11 3.01 3.52
CA MET A 150 12.14 3.76 4.26
C MET A 150 13.56 3.39 3.80
N LEU A 151 13.82 2.10 3.58
CA LEU A 151 15.10 1.62 3.06
C LEU A 151 15.40 2.19 1.67
N SER A 152 14.42 2.23 0.77
CA SER A 152 14.61 2.83 -0.55
C SER A 152 14.93 4.34 -0.49
N ILE A 153 14.42 5.06 0.51
CA ILE A 153 14.76 6.47 0.75
C ILE A 153 16.20 6.61 1.30
N LEU A 154 16.56 5.75 2.26
CA LEU A 154 17.86 5.78 2.92
C LEU A 154 19.01 5.32 2.00
N ASN A 155 18.71 4.56 0.97
CA ASN A 155 19.63 3.97 0.00
C ASN A 155 19.24 4.30 -1.46
N GLU A 156 18.78 5.53 -1.70
CA GLU A 156 18.28 5.97 -3.01
C GLU A 156 19.32 5.86 -4.12
N ASP A 157 20.60 6.06 -3.79
CA ASP A 157 21.75 5.93 -4.70
C ASP A 157 22.30 4.50 -4.81
N ASN A 158 21.72 3.54 -4.09
CA ASN A 158 22.18 2.15 -4.00
C ASN A 158 23.65 2.00 -3.55
N SER A 159 24.17 2.96 -2.79
CA SER A 159 25.56 2.96 -2.32
C SER A 159 25.79 2.11 -1.07
N LYS A 160 24.72 1.72 -0.38
CA LYS A 160 24.75 0.97 0.88
C LYS A 160 24.23 -0.45 0.73
N THR A 161 24.72 -1.35 1.58
CA THR A 161 24.26 -2.74 1.66
C THR A 161 23.31 -2.93 2.83
N GLU A 162 22.17 -3.55 2.60
CA GLU A 162 21.23 -3.92 3.67
C GLU A 162 21.72 -5.17 4.39
N VAL A 163 21.85 -5.10 5.72
CA VAL A 163 22.32 -6.20 6.59
C VAL A 163 21.19 -6.63 7.51
N TYR A 164 20.70 -7.85 7.28
CA TYR A 164 19.57 -8.43 8.01
C TYR A 164 20.05 -9.32 9.15
N GLY A 165 19.88 -8.88 10.38
CA GLY A 165 20.26 -9.63 11.58
C GLY A 165 21.77 -9.83 11.69
N ARG A 166 22.32 -9.60 12.87
CA ARG A 166 23.72 -9.90 13.19
C ARG A 166 23.76 -10.98 14.24
N GLN A 167 24.60 -11.98 14.06
CA GLN A 167 24.76 -13.09 15.01
C GLN A 167 26.24 -13.45 15.16
N GLY A 168 26.68 -13.74 16.39
CA GLY A 168 28.05 -14.13 16.69
C GLY A 168 29.04 -12.97 16.60
N ILE A 169 30.27 -13.27 16.23
CA ILE A 169 31.35 -12.29 16.07
C ILE A 169 31.32 -11.79 14.63
N THR A 170 30.76 -10.59 14.40
CA THR A 170 30.54 -10.03 13.04
C THR A 170 31.63 -9.07 12.59
N GLY A 171 32.61 -8.74 13.48
CA GLY A 171 33.59 -7.69 13.22
C GLY A 171 32.98 -6.28 13.34
N GLU A 172 33.79 -5.29 12.95
CA GLU A 172 33.32 -3.89 12.92
C GLU A 172 32.30 -3.69 11.79
N ARG A 173 31.33 -2.81 12.07
CA ARG A 173 30.31 -2.40 11.10
C ARG A 173 30.94 -1.65 9.92
N SER A 174 30.55 -1.96 8.71
CA SER A 174 30.90 -1.15 7.54
C SER A 174 30.14 0.18 7.53
N LYS A 175 30.81 1.26 7.13
CA LYS A 175 30.15 2.56 6.91
C LYS A 175 29.12 2.54 5.78
N ARG A 176 29.17 1.53 4.91
CA ARG A 176 28.26 1.36 3.77
C ARG A 176 27.19 0.30 4.04
N GLU A 177 26.74 0.17 5.27
CA GLU A 177 25.63 -0.75 5.55
C GLU A 177 24.48 -0.06 6.27
N ILE A 178 23.28 -0.55 6.00
CA ILE A 178 22.06 -0.24 6.75
C ILE A 178 21.65 -1.52 7.46
N GLY A 179 21.65 -1.49 8.81
CA GLY A 179 21.16 -2.63 9.59
C GLY A 179 19.63 -2.66 9.57
N VAL A 180 19.05 -3.86 9.39
CA VAL A 180 17.59 -4.05 9.29
C VAL A 180 17.12 -5.12 10.27
N HIS A 181 16.18 -4.76 11.13
CA HIS A 181 15.70 -5.61 12.21
C HIS A 181 14.18 -5.65 12.24
N ALA A 182 13.58 -6.81 11.93
CA ALA A 182 12.14 -7.02 11.96
C ALA A 182 11.76 -7.88 13.18
N LEU A 183 11.18 -7.27 14.19
CA LEU A 183 10.77 -7.89 15.44
C LEU A 183 9.31 -8.36 15.38
N ARG A 184 8.98 -9.36 16.18
CA ARG A 184 7.62 -9.86 16.41
C ARG A 184 7.31 -9.82 17.90
N GLY A 185 6.09 -9.31 18.24
CA GLY A 185 5.60 -9.23 19.62
C GLY A 185 4.10 -9.53 19.71
#